data_486ac8fd65d7cf70d97fd51d8c521fc2
#
_entry.id   486ac8fd65d7cf70d97fd51d8c521fc2
#
_cell.length_a   1.000
_cell.length_b   1.000
_cell.length_c   1.000
_cell.angle_alpha   90.00
_cell.angle_beta   90.00
_cell.angle_gamma   90.00
#
_symmetry.space_group_name_H-M   'P 1'
#
loop_
_entity.id
_entity.type
_entity.pdbx_description
1 polymer ?
#
loop_
_entity_poly.entity_id
_entity_poly.type
_entity_poly.pdbx_seq_one_letter_code
_entity_poly.pdbx_strand_id
1 'polypeptide(L)'
;MERNLVDKIDNYNAKQQKNQESQLIEWKWSWQDEFLKWLCGYANTDGGTLYIGVNDDGYVVGIENSKRMLESLPNKIRDKLGMIASINIYKTHGAENIRYGNRIPKSISGKLINQYVCGKLNCERMESTDKRYKTLEVIEKENKIWEEADGTREYISIEVIKYPFAVSCEGKYYKRSGSTLHELNGFELQNFLLERAGKTWDTVPVPKTGVSDLSKDALNAFRMKAVKSNRMTESEVNVSDELLLRNLKLFDGEYLTRAAILLFHPTPERYVTGSYIKIG
;
A
#
# COMPACT_ATOMS: atom_id res chain seq x y z
N MET A 1 33.25 7.28 -26.27
CA MET A 1 32.21 8.33 -26.10
C MET A 1 30.79 7.79 -25.95
N GLU A 2 30.45 6.66 -26.58
CA GLU A 2 29.11 6.08 -26.56
C GLU A 2 28.63 5.50 -25.18
N ARG A 3 29.52 4.85 -24.40
CA ARG A 3 29.18 4.31 -23.07
C ARG A 3 28.66 5.38 -22.08
N ASN A 4 29.19 6.60 -22.17
CA ASN A 4 28.81 7.71 -21.29
C ASN A 4 27.42 8.25 -21.59
N LEU A 5 26.85 7.98 -22.76
CA LEU A 5 25.50 8.42 -23.14
C LEU A 5 24.46 7.41 -22.70
N VAL A 6 24.78 6.11 -22.81
CA VAL A 6 23.89 5.00 -22.36
C VAL A 6 23.72 5.07 -20.84
N ASP A 7 24.83 5.20 -20.08
CA ASP A 7 24.77 5.34 -18.61
C ASP A 7 23.99 6.59 -18.16
N LYS A 8 24.03 7.68 -18.93
CA LYS A 8 23.22 8.88 -18.66
C LYS A 8 21.76 8.67 -18.97
N ILE A 9 21.43 7.92 -20.03
CA ILE A 9 20.04 7.58 -20.41
C ILE A 9 19.46 6.60 -19.39
N ASP A 10 20.22 5.59 -18.95
CA ASP A 10 19.76 4.63 -17.95
C ASP A 10 19.58 5.26 -16.57
N ASN A 11 20.48 6.16 -16.15
CA ASN A 11 20.31 6.97 -14.96
C ASN A 11 19.12 7.95 -15.06
N TYR A 12 18.86 8.50 -16.25
CA TYR A 12 17.72 9.37 -16.52
C TYR A 12 16.40 8.57 -16.48
N ASN A 13 16.37 7.38 -17.08
CA ASN A 13 15.21 6.49 -17.08
C ASN A 13 14.92 5.92 -15.68
N ALA A 14 15.96 5.57 -14.91
CA ALA A 14 15.84 5.13 -13.52
C ALA A 14 15.30 6.26 -12.58
N LYS A 15 15.70 7.52 -12.84
CA LYS A 15 15.12 8.69 -12.15
C LYS A 15 13.67 8.96 -12.58
N GLN A 16 13.30 8.69 -13.82
CA GLN A 16 11.93 8.86 -14.31
C GLN A 16 10.95 7.85 -13.70
N GLN A 17 11.39 6.59 -13.51
CA GLN A 17 10.57 5.57 -12.83
C GLN A 17 10.28 5.92 -11.36
N LYS A 18 11.15 6.69 -10.71
CA LYS A 18 10.97 7.09 -9.30
C LYS A 18 9.89 8.15 -9.05
N ASN A 19 9.43 8.85 -10.09
CA ASN A 19 8.57 10.04 -9.96
C ASN A 19 7.28 9.94 -10.77
N GLN A 20 6.67 8.75 -10.87
CA GLN A 20 5.31 8.56 -11.41
C GLN A 20 4.37 8.20 -10.28
N GLU A 21 3.07 8.46 -10.44
CA GLU A 21 2.07 7.83 -9.58
C GLU A 21 2.31 6.33 -9.56
N SER A 22 2.38 5.78 -8.37
CA SER A 22 2.76 4.39 -8.14
C SER A 22 2.08 3.89 -6.87
N GLN A 23 2.40 2.67 -6.46
CA GLN A 23 1.94 2.16 -5.18
C GLN A 23 2.31 3.08 -4.00
N LEU A 24 3.43 3.81 -4.09
CA LEU A 24 3.97 4.66 -3.02
C LEU A 24 3.74 6.15 -3.21
N ILE A 25 3.27 6.60 -4.38
CA ILE A 25 3.14 8.02 -4.71
C ILE A 25 1.77 8.28 -5.33
N GLU A 26 1.11 9.31 -4.87
CA GLU A 26 -0.14 9.83 -5.43
C GLU A 26 -0.10 11.35 -5.47
N TRP A 27 -0.68 11.94 -6.52
CA TRP A 27 -0.78 13.39 -6.72
C TRP A 27 -2.22 13.84 -6.70
N LYS A 28 -2.48 14.98 -6.06
CA LYS A 28 -3.81 15.58 -6.02
C LYS A 28 -3.69 17.09 -6.16
N TRP A 29 -4.54 17.64 -6.99
CA TRP A 29 -4.61 19.07 -7.25
C TRP A 29 -4.92 19.88 -5.99
N SER A 30 -5.89 19.44 -5.21
CA SER A 30 -6.32 20.06 -3.97
C SER A 30 -6.68 19.02 -2.93
N TRP A 31 -6.80 19.39 -1.66
CA TRP A 31 -7.22 18.49 -0.60
C TRP A 31 -8.73 18.22 -0.65
N GLN A 32 -9.11 16.97 -0.50
CA GLN A 32 -10.47 16.51 -0.23
C GLN A 32 -10.43 15.46 0.89
N ASP A 33 -11.44 15.47 1.77
CA ASP A 33 -11.46 14.56 2.93
C ASP A 33 -11.55 13.09 2.54
N GLU A 34 -12.03 12.79 1.34
CA GLU A 34 -12.02 11.44 0.80
C GLU A 34 -10.60 10.86 0.62
N PHE A 35 -9.56 11.71 0.54
CA PHE A 35 -8.18 11.26 0.42
C PHE A 35 -7.62 10.64 1.70
N LEU A 36 -8.34 10.73 2.82
CA LEU A 36 -8.05 9.94 4.02
C LEU A 36 -8.05 8.43 3.72
N LYS A 37 -8.85 7.98 2.76
CA LYS A 37 -8.85 6.57 2.31
C LYS A 37 -7.51 6.17 1.69
N TRP A 38 -6.85 7.08 0.96
CA TRP A 38 -5.52 6.86 0.37
C TRP A 38 -4.46 6.73 1.45
N LEU A 39 -4.51 7.60 2.47
CA LEU A 39 -3.60 7.52 3.61
C LEU A 39 -3.81 6.23 4.41
N CYS A 40 -5.07 5.80 4.58
CA CYS A 40 -5.41 4.49 5.14
C CYS A 40 -4.81 3.35 4.29
N GLY A 41 -4.94 3.41 2.97
CA GLY A 41 -4.35 2.45 2.05
C GLY A 41 -2.84 2.38 2.16
N TYR A 42 -2.14 3.51 2.28
CA TYR A 42 -0.69 3.55 2.52
C TYR A 42 -0.30 2.87 3.84
N ALA A 43 -0.98 3.22 4.93
CA ALA A 43 -0.72 2.62 6.25
C ALA A 43 -0.90 1.09 6.24
N ASN A 44 -1.85 0.60 5.47
CA ASN A 44 -2.17 -0.82 5.36
C ASN A 44 -1.33 -1.58 4.33
N THR A 45 -0.54 -0.90 3.51
CA THR A 45 0.29 -1.55 2.48
C THR A 45 1.78 -1.37 2.83
N ASP A 46 2.49 -0.57 2.08
CA ASP A 46 3.94 -0.40 2.24
C ASP A 46 4.34 1.03 2.63
N GLY A 47 3.37 1.84 3.04
CA GLY A 47 3.53 3.27 3.21
C GLY A 47 3.41 4.02 1.90
N GLY A 48 3.71 5.32 1.92
CA GLY A 48 3.71 6.15 0.72
C GLY A 48 3.52 7.63 1.00
N THR A 49 3.48 8.42 -0.07
CA THR A 49 3.37 9.89 -0.01
C THR A 49 2.24 10.37 -0.90
N LEU A 50 1.37 11.16 -0.32
CA LEU A 50 0.33 11.90 -1.02
C LEU A 50 0.79 13.37 -1.17
N TYR A 51 0.87 13.84 -2.40
CA TYR A 51 1.18 15.24 -2.70
C TYR A 51 -0.09 16.02 -3.01
N ILE A 52 -0.25 17.18 -2.37
CA ILE A 52 -1.36 18.10 -2.58
C ILE A 52 -0.84 19.38 -3.23
N GLY A 53 -1.51 19.88 -4.25
CA GLY A 53 -1.05 20.99 -5.08
C GLY A 53 -0.21 20.54 -6.29
N VAL A 54 -0.40 19.29 -6.71
CA VAL A 54 0.29 18.66 -7.86
C VAL A 54 -0.77 18.06 -8.77
N ASN A 55 -0.65 18.30 -10.08
CA ASN A 55 -1.57 17.73 -11.06
C ASN A 55 -1.14 16.30 -11.50
N ASP A 56 -1.97 15.63 -12.28
CA ASP A 56 -1.74 14.25 -12.72
C ASP A 56 -0.49 14.09 -13.61
N ASP A 57 0.02 15.19 -14.19
CA ASP A 57 1.27 15.21 -14.95
C ASP A 57 2.51 15.43 -14.07
N GLY A 58 2.34 15.64 -12.76
CA GLY A 58 3.41 15.88 -11.80
C GLY A 58 3.86 17.34 -11.74
N TYR A 59 3.13 18.29 -12.30
CA TYR A 59 3.44 19.72 -12.17
C TYR A 59 2.85 20.28 -10.88
N VAL A 60 3.64 21.11 -10.20
CA VAL A 60 3.18 21.85 -9.02
C VAL A 60 2.25 22.96 -9.49
N VAL A 61 0.98 22.82 -9.19
CA VAL A 61 -0.05 23.85 -9.45
C VAL A 61 -0.22 24.79 -8.27
N GLY A 62 0.25 24.37 -7.10
CA GLY A 62 0.18 25.14 -5.85
C GLY A 62 -1.14 24.94 -5.12
N ILE A 63 -1.16 25.37 -3.87
CA ILE A 63 -2.35 25.37 -3.01
C ILE A 63 -2.50 26.71 -2.31
N GLU A 64 -3.73 27.09 -2.12
CA GLU A 64 -4.08 28.20 -1.24
C GLU A 64 -4.16 27.72 0.21
N ASN A 65 -3.83 28.59 1.17
CA ASN A 65 -3.98 28.31 2.62
C ASN A 65 -3.16 27.10 3.13
N SER A 66 -1.98 26.84 2.56
CA SER A 66 -1.07 25.76 2.95
C SER A 66 -0.80 25.70 4.46
N LYS A 67 -0.61 26.85 5.12
CA LYS A 67 -0.39 26.95 6.57
C LYS A 67 -1.59 26.44 7.37
N ARG A 68 -2.82 26.85 6.99
CA ARG A 68 -4.04 26.38 7.64
C ARG A 68 -4.23 24.86 7.46
N MET A 69 -3.86 24.35 6.30
CA MET A 69 -3.89 22.90 6.05
C MET A 69 -2.88 22.18 6.93
N LEU A 70 -1.66 22.70 7.10
CA LEU A 70 -0.64 22.13 7.98
C LEU A 70 -1.10 22.05 9.44
N GLU A 71 -1.92 22.98 9.91
CA GLU A 71 -2.49 22.98 11.26
C GLU A 71 -3.65 22.00 11.40
N SER A 72 -4.48 21.84 10.36
CA SER A 72 -5.73 21.06 10.43
C SER A 72 -5.56 19.59 10.06
N LEU A 73 -4.70 19.28 9.06
CA LEU A 73 -4.55 17.91 8.55
C LEU A 73 -4.01 16.91 9.58
N PRO A 74 -3.01 17.24 10.43
CA PRO A 74 -2.54 16.30 11.44
C PRO A 74 -3.65 15.85 12.39
N ASN A 75 -4.48 16.79 12.85
CA ASN A 75 -5.62 16.50 13.72
C ASN A 75 -6.66 15.64 12.99
N LYS A 76 -6.99 15.99 11.76
CA LYS A 76 -7.95 15.26 10.94
C LYS A 76 -7.50 13.80 10.69
N ILE A 77 -6.21 13.59 10.37
CA ILE A 77 -5.63 12.27 10.17
C ILE A 77 -5.68 11.46 11.46
N ARG A 78 -5.25 12.06 12.59
CA ARG A 78 -5.29 11.40 13.88
C ARG A 78 -6.73 11.01 14.27
N ASP A 79 -7.66 11.92 14.15
CA ASP A 79 -9.03 11.74 14.64
C ASP A 79 -9.83 10.75 13.76
N LYS A 80 -9.53 10.68 12.46
CA LYS A 80 -10.24 9.80 11.51
C LYS A 80 -9.57 8.45 11.29
N LEU A 81 -8.25 8.39 11.38
CA LEU A 81 -7.48 7.18 11.07
C LEU A 81 -6.76 6.59 12.28
N GLY A 82 -6.72 7.31 13.41
CA GLY A 82 -5.99 6.87 14.60
C GLY A 82 -4.48 6.78 14.41
N MET A 83 -3.92 7.48 13.42
CA MET A 83 -2.50 7.43 13.08
C MET A 83 -1.88 8.82 12.95
N ILE A 84 -0.55 8.86 12.87
CA ILE A 84 0.23 10.08 12.65
C ILE A 84 0.90 9.98 11.27
N ALA A 85 0.87 11.08 10.51
CA ALA A 85 1.59 11.24 9.25
C ALA A 85 2.59 12.38 9.35
N SER A 86 3.69 12.30 8.61
CA SER A 86 4.63 13.42 8.45
C SER A 86 4.09 14.35 7.37
N ILE A 87 3.89 15.63 7.71
CA ILE A 87 3.31 16.61 6.79
C ILE A 87 4.29 17.78 6.63
N ASN A 88 4.68 18.05 5.39
CA ASN A 88 5.64 19.09 5.06
C ASN A 88 5.09 20.02 3.98
N ILE A 89 5.40 21.31 4.09
CA ILE A 89 5.15 22.31 3.06
C ILE A 89 6.45 22.53 2.29
N TYR A 90 6.36 22.49 0.99
CA TYR A 90 7.45 22.84 0.08
C TYR A 90 7.08 24.08 -0.72
N LYS A 91 8.11 24.84 -1.08
CA LYS A 91 8.00 26.02 -1.92
C LYS A 91 8.82 25.82 -3.19
N THR A 92 8.23 26.15 -4.31
CA THR A 92 8.92 26.10 -5.60
C THR A 92 8.82 27.46 -6.28
N HIS A 93 9.86 27.84 -7.01
CA HIS A 93 9.89 29.04 -7.83
C HIS A 93 9.69 28.64 -9.31
N GLY A 94 8.61 29.13 -9.90
CA GLY A 94 8.24 28.79 -11.28
C GLY A 94 7.55 27.42 -11.41
N ALA A 95 7.33 26.98 -12.64
CA ALA A 95 6.76 25.66 -12.92
C ALA A 95 7.80 24.56 -12.66
N GLU A 96 7.73 23.93 -11.49
CA GLU A 96 8.53 22.76 -11.15
C GLU A 96 7.73 21.50 -11.43
N ASN A 97 8.36 20.54 -12.11
CA ASN A 97 7.77 19.24 -12.35
C ASN A 97 8.37 18.21 -11.40
N ILE A 98 7.58 17.74 -10.44
CA ILE A 98 8.01 16.71 -9.47
C ILE A 98 8.42 15.42 -10.18
N ARG A 99 7.77 15.09 -11.30
CA ARG A 99 8.05 13.90 -12.10
C ARG A 99 9.47 13.87 -12.66
N TYR A 100 10.01 15.04 -13.03
CA TYR A 100 11.30 15.13 -13.71
C TYR A 100 12.42 15.70 -12.84
N GLY A 101 12.10 16.22 -11.65
CA GLY A 101 13.10 16.81 -10.73
C GLY A 101 13.86 18.02 -11.32
N ASN A 102 13.39 18.55 -12.45
CA ASN A 102 14.03 19.64 -13.15
C ASN A 102 13.14 20.88 -13.16
N ARG A 103 13.72 22.01 -12.78
CA ARG A 103 13.10 23.31 -13.05
C ARG A 103 13.02 23.53 -14.55
N ILE A 104 11.84 23.85 -15.06
CA ILE A 104 11.72 24.35 -16.42
C ILE A 104 12.36 25.74 -16.42
N PRO A 105 13.43 25.99 -17.20
CA PRO A 105 14.07 27.29 -17.17
C PRO A 105 13.08 28.39 -17.55
N LYS A 106 13.14 29.54 -16.84
CA LYS A 106 12.29 30.72 -17.10
C LYS A 106 12.34 31.23 -18.55
N SER A 107 13.33 30.84 -19.33
CA SER A 107 13.56 31.27 -20.71
C SER A 107 12.91 30.38 -21.78
N ILE A 108 12.20 29.31 -21.38
CA ILE A 108 11.50 28.47 -22.35
C ILE A 108 10.16 29.14 -22.67
N SER A 109 10.13 30.02 -23.67
CA SER A 109 8.89 30.52 -24.28
C SER A 109 8.08 29.34 -24.84
N GLY A 110 6.73 29.48 -24.91
CA GLY A 110 5.82 28.42 -25.34
C GLY A 110 6.22 27.65 -26.62
N LYS A 111 6.99 28.30 -27.51
CA LYS A 111 7.59 27.67 -28.68
C LYS A 111 8.58 26.54 -28.36
N LEU A 112 9.39 26.68 -27.31
CA LEU A 112 10.38 25.66 -26.90
C LEU A 112 9.76 24.51 -26.12
N ILE A 113 8.69 24.75 -25.37
CA ILE A 113 7.90 23.70 -24.72
C ILE A 113 7.27 22.80 -25.78
N ASN A 114 6.66 23.36 -26.81
CA ASN A 114 6.12 22.62 -27.95
C ASN A 114 7.22 21.82 -28.68
N GLN A 115 8.39 22.39 -28.88
CA GLN A 115 9.50 21.72 -29.56
C GLN A 115 10.12 20.61 -28.70
N TYR A 116 10.17 20.78 -27.37
CA TYR A 116 10.68 19.77 -26.44
C TYR A 116 9.71 18.59 -26.29
N VAL A 117 8.42 18.85 -26.22
CA VAL A 117 7.38 17.82 -26.15
C VAL A 117 7.18 17.14 -27.51
N CYS A 118 7.16 17.88 -28.62
CA CYS A 118 7.05 17.33 -29.97
C CYS A 118 8.30 16.59 -30.44
N GLY A 119 9.50 17.03 -30.08
CA GLY A 119 10.75 16.35 -30.45
C GLY A 119 10.89 14.93 -29.87
N LYS A 120 10.19 14.64 -28.76
CA LYS A 120 10.15 13.29 -28.16
C LYS A 120 8.98 12.41 -28.63
N LEU A 121 7.95 12.98 -29.20
CA LEU A 121 6.72 12.27 -29.53
C LEU A 121 6.47 12.05 -31.04
N ASN A 122 7.44 12.37 -31.91
CA ASN A 122 7.24 12.27 -33.38
C ASN A 122 5.90 12.90 -33.84
N CYS A 123 5.63 14.13 -33.40
CA CYS A 123 4.39 14.82 -33.67
C CYS A 123 4.30 15.39 -35.08
N GLU A 124 4.11 14.54 -36.06
CA GLU A 124 3.49 14.93 -37.31
C GLU A 124 1.98 14.69 -37.21
N ARG A 125 1.21 15.74 -36.91
CA ARG A 125 -0.26 15.80 -36.76
C ARG A 125 -0.83 15.34 -35.41
N MET A 126 -1.03 16.28 -34.51
CA MET A 126 -2.01 16.14 -33.42
C MET A 126 -3.20 17.08 -33.67
N GLU A 127 -4.38 16.51 -33.79
CA GLU A 127 -5.61 17.27 -33.89
C GLU A 127 -5.97 17.95 -32.55
N SER A 128 -6.61 19.13 -32.62
CA SER A 128 -6.94 20.01 -31.47
C SER A 128 -7.87 19.41 -30.40
N THR A 129 -8.28 18.16 -30.55
CA THR A 129 -9.16 17.42 -29.63
C THR A 129 -8.45 16.54 -28.62
N ASP A 130 -7.12 16.43 -28.67
CA ASP A 130 -6.36 15.60 -27.74
C ASP A 130 -6.32 16.25 -26.35
N LYS A 131 -6.69 15.48 -25.32
CA LYS A 131 -6.65 15.90 -23.91
C LYS A 131 -5.28 16.45 -23.48
N ARG A 132 -4.19 15.95 -24.07
CA ARG A 132 -2.81 16.41 -23.84
C ARG A 132 -2.60 17.85 -24.33
N TYR A 133 -3.26 18.24 -25.40
CA TYR A 133 -3.18 19.61 -25.92
C TYR A 133 -3.89 20.63 -25.00
N LYS A 134 -5.03 20.22 -24.43
CA LYS A 134 -5.73 21.03 -23.41
C LYS A 134 -4.91 21.22 -22.15
N THR A 135 -4.16 20.20 -21.73
CA THR A 135 -3.27 20.26 -20.56
C THR A 135 -2.14 21.27 -20.77
N LEU A 136 -1.55 21.33 -21.98
CA LEU A 136 -0.51 22.31 -22.34
C LEU A 136 -1.06 23.74 -22.35
N GLU A 137 -2.26 23.95 -22.88
CA GLU A 137 -2.90 25.28 -22.91
C GLU A 137 -3.27 25.78 -21.51
N VAL A 138 -3.68 24.88 -20.62
CA VAL A 138 -3.90 25.19 -19.19
C VAL A 138 -2.59 25.54 -18.50
N ILE A 139 -1.52 24.76 -18.72
CA ILE A 139 -0.19 25.03 -18.18
C ILE A 139 0.38 26.35 -18.69
N GLU A 140 0.20 26.68 -19.97
CA GLU A 140 0.64 27.98 -20.51
C GLU A 140 -0.16 29.16 -19.92
N LYS A 141 -1.46 29.01 -19.73
CA LYS A 141 -2.29 30.03 -19.06
C LYS A 141 -1.90 30.20 -17.61
N GLU A 142 -1.71 29.10 -16.88
CA GLU A 142 -1.31 29.13 -15.50
C GLU A 142 0.11 29.71 -15.34
N ASN A 143 1.07 29.33 -16.19
CA ASN A 143 2.41 29.89 -16.16
C ASN A 143 2.39 31.41 -16.40
N LYS A 144 1.56 31.91 -17.30
CA LYS A 144 1.39 33.36 -17.52
C LYS A 144 0.86 34.08 -16.29
N ILE A 145 -0.12 33.52 -15.61
CA ILE A 145 -0.68 34.05 -14.35
C ILE A 145 0.37 34.07 -13.25
N TRP A 146 1.24 33.07 -13.18
CA TRP A 146 2.25 32.93 -12.14
C TRP A 146 3.54 33.71 -12.41
N GLU A 147 3.87 34.00 -13.66
CA GLU A 147 4.96 34.92 -14.02
C GLU A 147 4.64 36.34 -13.60
N GLU A 148 3.35 36.72 -13.61
CA GLU A 148 2.87 38.04 -13.14
C GLU A 148 2.80 38.14 -11.61
N ALA A 149 2.75 37.03 -10.85
CA ALA A 149 2.57 36.97 -9.39
C ALA A 149 3.78 36.38 -8.69
N ASP A 150 4.92 37.01 -8.64
CA ASP A 150 6.14 36.61 -7.85
C ASP A 150 6.50 35.08 -7.83
N GLY A 151 5.85 34.28 -8.58
CA GLY A 151 6.24 32.93 -9.03
C GLY A 151 6.45 31.84 -7.98
N THR A 152 6.10 32.07 -6.71
CA THR A 152 6.26 31.05 -5.64
C THR A 152 4.98 30.26 -5.45
N ARG A 153 5.07 28.92 -5.59
CA ARG A 153 3.97 27.99 -5.33
C ARG A 153 4.29 27.13 -4.12
N GLU A 154 3.29 26.88 -3.28
CA GLU A 154 3.41 25.95 -2.16
C GLU A 154 2.63 24.68 -2.44
N TYR A 155 3.21 23.54 -2.08
CA TYR A 155 2.55 22.25 -2.10
C TYR A 155 2.86 21.47 -0.82
N ILE A 156 2.02 20.50 -0.49
CA ILE A 156 2.16 19.68 0.72
C ILE A 156 2.51 18.26 0.33
N SER A 157 3.46 17.64 1.05
CA SER A 157 3.60 16.18 1.11
C SER A 157 3.01 15.66 2.42
N ILE A 158 2.28 14.55 2.34
CA ILE A 158 1.77 13.78 3.46
C ILE A 158 2.37 12.39 3.36
N GLU A 159 3.36 12.11 4.22
CA GLU A 159 4.08 10.85 4.23
C GLU A 159 3.52 9.93 5.31
N VAL A 160 3.17 8.71 4.92
CA VAL A 160 2.64 7.67 5.78
C VAL A 160 3.56 6.47 5.72
N ILE A 161 4.00 5.99 6.88
CA ILE A 161 4.72 4.73 6.99
C ILE A 161 3.74 3.54 7.01
N LYS A 162 4.22 2.35 6.69
CA LYS A 162 3.48 1.11 6.94
C LYS A 162 3.24 0.94 8.42
N TYR A 163 1.97 0.82 8.81
CA TYR A 163 1.60 0.59 10.20
C TYR A 163 1.59 -0.90 10.54
N PRO A 164 2.02 -1.29 11.74
CA PRO A 164 1.99 -2.69 12.17
C PRO A 164 0.57 -3.20 12.44
N PHE A 165 -0.37 -2.30 12.72
CA PHE A 165 -1.77 -2.61 12.98
C PHE A 165 -2.64 -2.25 11.77
N ALA A 166 -3.83 -2.87 11.70
CA ALA A 166 -4.83 -2.53 10.70
C ALA A 166 -5.40 -1.13 10.96
N VAL A 167 -5.28 -0.23 9.99
CA VAL A 167 -5.85 1.12 10.03
C VAL A 167 -7.17 1.12 9.28
N SER A 168 -8.22 1.68 9.87
CA SER A 168 -9.52 1.87 9.22
C SER A 168 -9.81 3.35 8.96
N CYS A 169 -10.56 3.61 7.91
CA CYS A 169 -11.15 4.91 7.61
C CYS A 169 -12.66 4.75 7.64
N GLU A 170 -13.31 5.34 8.65
CA GLU A 170 -14.75 5.24 8.87
C GLU A 170 -15.28 3.79 8.93
N GLY A 171 -14.53 2.90 9.60
CA GLY A 171 -14.87 1.49 9.74
C GLY A 171 -14.54 0.61 8.53
N LYS A 172 -14.01 1.19 7.45
CA LYS A 172 -13.59 0.47 6.25
C LYS A 172 -12.07 0.39 6.17
N TYR A 173 -11.59 -0.69 5.59
CA TYR A 173 -10.14 -0.94 5.41
C TYR A 173 -9.80 -0.86 3.94
N TYR A 174 -8.69 -0.19 3.65
CA TYR A 174 -8.21 0.01 2.27
C TYR A 174 -6.78 -0.48 2.13
N LYS A 175 -6.46 -1.02 0.96
CA LYS A 175 -5.08 -1.33 0.52
C LYS A 175 -4.80 -0.72 -0.84
N ARG A 176 -3.54 -0.46 -1.13
CA ARG A 176 -3.09 -0.05 -2.46
C ARG A 176 -2.57 -1.26 -3.26
N SER A 177 -2.86 -1.23 -4.56
CA SER A 177 -2.30 -2.15 -5.53
C SER A 177 -1.93 -1.34 -6.79
N GLY A 178 -0.64 -1.14 -7.02
CA GLY A 178 -0.17 -0.18 -8.00
C GLY A 178 -0.66 1.24 -7.67
N SER A 179 -1.24 1.93 -8.64
CA SER A 179 -1.84 3.27 -8.48
C SER A 179 -3.31 3.23 -8.03
N THR A 180 -3.89 2.07 -7.74
CA THR A 180 -5.29 1.94 -7.36
C THR A 180 -5.51 1.72 -5.87
N LEU A 181 -6.66 2.16 -5.38
CA LEU A 181 -7.11 1.97 -4.00
C LEU A 181 -8.24 0.94 -3.97
N HIS A 182 -8.11 -0.10 -3.15
CA HIS A 182 -9.09 -1.17 -3.00
C HIS A 182 -9.65 -1.18 -1.58
N GLU A 183 -10.97 -1.25 -1.44
CA GLU A 183 -11.64 -1.53 -0.18
C GLU A 183 -11.60 -3.02 0.07
N LEU A 184 -11.09 -3.43 1.25
CA LEU A 184 -11.02 -4.83 1.67
C LEU A 184 -12.38 -5.31 2.15
N ASN A 185 -12.86 -6.42 1.61
CA ASN A 185 -14.14 -7.00 1.94
C ASN A 185 -14.05 -8.54 2.11
N GLY A 186 -15.04 -9.11 2.77
CA GLY A 186 -15.20 -10.56 2.87
C GLY A 186 -13.94 -11.29 3.37
N PHE A 187 -13.52 -12.29 2.64
CA PHE A 187 -12.37 -13.14 3.00
C PHE A 187 -11.03 -12.38 3.00
N GLU A 188 -10.86 -11.46 2.08
CA GLU A 188 -9.64 -10.65 2.00
C GLU A 188 -9.46 -9.77 3.24
N LEU A 189 -10.55 -9.15 3.72
CA LEU A 189 -10.54 -8.39 4.97
C LEU A 189 -10.21 -9.28 6.17
N GLN A 190 -10.83 -10.46 6.25
CA GLN A 190 -10.57 -11.40 7.36
C GLN A 190 -9.10 -11.82 7.40
N ASN A 191 -8.52 -12.20 6.27
CA ASN A 191 -7.11 -12.56 6.18
C ASN A 191 -6.20 -11.40 6.56
N PHE A 192 -6.49 -10.20 6.05
CA PHE A 192 -5.72 -9.01 6.38
C PHE A 192 -5.71 -8.72 7.89
N LEU A 193 -6.87 -8.81 8.55
CA LEU A 193 -6.98 -8.58 9.99
C LEU A 193 -6.23 -9.65 10.80
N LEU A 194 -6.28 -10.91 10.37
CA LEU A 194 -5.53 -11.99 10.99
C LEU A 194 -4.01 -11.77 10.85
N GLU A 195 -3.54 -11.45 9.66
CA GLU A 195 -2.12 -11.15 9.42
C GLU A 195 -1.64 -9.98 10.31
N ARG A 196 -2.44 -8.93 10.44
CA ARG A 196 -2.12 -7.79 11.31
C ARG A 196 -2.16 -8.12 12.79
N ALA A 197 -2.94 -9.11 13.20
CA ALA A 197 -2.93 -9.67 14.55
C ALA A 197 -1.81 -10.70 14.78
N GLY A 198 -0.94 -10.93 13.80
CA GLY A 198 0.12 -11.93 13.86
C GLY A 198 -0.39 -13.38 13.83
N LYS A 199 -1.61 -13.59 13.30
CA LYS A 199 -2.26 -14.90 13.19
C LYS A 199 -2.41 -15.31 11.74
N THR A 200 -2.37 -16.61 11.50
CA THR A 200 -2.75 -17.22 10.23
C THR A 200 -4.11 -17.90 10.38
N TRP A 201 -4.74 -18.24 9.25
CA TRP A 201 -6.08 -18.82 9.26
C TRP A 201 -6.17 -20.13 10.08
N ASP A 202 -5.13 -20.93 10.02
CA ASP A 202 -5.01 -22.22 10.70
C ASP A 202 -4.78 -22.08 12.22
N THR A 203 -4.24 -20.95 12.70
CA THR A 203 -4.03 -20.67 14.12
C THR A 203 -5.25 -20.11 14.84
N VAL A 204 -6.34 -19.83 14.12
CA VAL A 204 -7.58 -19.33 14.73
C VAL A 204 -8.19 -20.39 15.64
N PRO A 205 -8.51 -20.06 16.92
CA PRO A 205 -9.12 -21.00 17.84
C PRO A 205 -10.55 -21.38 17.42
N VAL A 206 -10.89 -22.64 17.68
CA VAL A 206 -12.25 -23.16 17.50
C VAL A 206 -12.92 -23.22 18.87
N PRO A 207 -13.89 -22.35 19.16
CA PRO A 207 -14.50 -22.27 20.48
C PRO A 207 -15.13 -23.60 20.93
N LYS A 208 -15.05 -23.89 22.22
CA LYS A 208 -15.61 -25.07 22.87
C LYS A 208 -15.00 -26.40 22.39
N THR A 209 -13.73 -26.39 21.94
CA THR A 209 -13.01 -27.60 21.58
C THR A 209 -11.87 -27.86 22.54
N GLY A 210 -11.58 -29.14 22.80
CA GLY A 210 -10.52 -29.59 23.69
C GLY A 210 -9.92 -30.92 23.25
N VAL A 211 -8.97 -31.42 24.02
CA VAL A 211 -8.25 -32.69 23.73
C VAL A 211 -9.22 -33.87 23.58
N SER A 212 -10.32 -33.89 24.35
CA SER A 212 -11.34 -34.94 24.30
C SER A 212 -12.04 -35.08 22.96
N ASP A 213 -12.02 -34.05 22.13
CA ASP A 213 -12.66 -34.04 20.81
C ASP A 213 -11.78 -34.64 19.73
N LEU A 214 -10.49 -34.88 20.04
CA LEU A 214 -9.51 -35.39 19.10
C LEU A 214 -9.43 -36.93 19.11
N SER A 215 -9.10 -37.51 17.96
CA SER A 215 -8.86 -38.93 17.79
C SER A 215 -7.55 -39.37 18.42
N LYS A 216 -7.63 -40.25 19.40
CA LYS A 216 -6.42 -40.88 20.01
C LYS A 216 -5.59 -41.65 18.99
N ASP A 217 -6.25 -42.30 18.03
CA ASP A 217 -5.55 -43.01 16.96
C ASP A 217 -4.77 -42.06 16.04
N ALA A 218 -5.35 -40.94 15.71
CA ALA A 218 -4.66 -39.92 14.91
C ALA A 218 -3.45 -39.33 15.66
N LEU A 219 -3.58 -39.03 16.97
CA LEU A 219 -2.47 -38.59 17.80
C LEU A 219 -1.36 -39.65 17.92
N ASN A 220 -1.73 -40.91 18.12
CA ASN A 220 -0.76 -41.99 18.17
C ASN A 220 -0.05 -42.22 16.84
N ALA A 221 -0.79 -42.15 15.72
CA ALA A 221 -0.20 -42.25 14.39
C ALA A 221 0.76 -41.09 14.11
N PHE A 222 0.44 -39.86 14.58
CA PHE A 222 1.34 -38.72 14.51
C PHE A 222 2.63 -39.00 15.27
N ARG A 223 2.56 -39.44 16.54
CA ARG A 223 3.74 -39.74 17.37
C ARG A 223 4.68 -40.73 16.67
N MET A 224 4.15 -41.84 16.18
CA MET A 224 4.92 -42.86 15.47
C MET A 224 5.61 -42.29 14.22
N LYS A 225 4.86 -41.52 13.41
CA LYS A 225 5.41 -40.91 12.18
C LYS A 225 6.44 -39.84 12.44
N ALA A 226 6.26 -39.03 13.47
CA ALA A 226 7.18 -37.96 13.85
C ALA A 226 8.57 -38.53 14.26
N VAL A 227 8.58 -39.57 15.06
CA VAL A 227 9.83 -40.29 15.45
C VAL A 227 10.44 -40.97 14.24
N LYS A 228 9.66 -41.74 13.46
CA LYS A 228 10.16 -42.46 12.28
C LYS A 228 10.78 -41.52 11.24
N SER A 229 10.28 -40.30 11.12
CA SER A 229 10.82 -39.29 10.20
C SER A 229 11.95 -38.43 10.77
N ASN A 230 12.43 -38.74 11.99
CA ASN A 230 13.44 -37.97 12.72
C ASN A 230 13.12 -36.48 12.90
N ARG A 231 11.85 -36.11 12.90
CA ARG A 231 11.39 -34.74 13.12
C ARG A 231 11.20 -34.40 14.59
N MET A 232 10.94 -35.44 15.40
CA MET A 232 10.82 -35.35 16.85
C MET A 232 11.49 -36.58 17.49
N THR A 233 12.00 -36.39 18.68
CA THR A 233 12.57 -37.47 19.49
C THR A 233 11.47 -38.23 20.23
N GLU A 234 11.78 -39.46 20.69
CA GLU A 234 10.86 -40.24 21.53
C GLU A 234 10.44 -39.50 22.82
N SER A 235 11.36 -38.76 23.44
CA SER A 235 11.06 -37.98 24.63
C SER A 235 10.10 -36.82 24.37
N GLU A 236 10.17 -36.18 23.21
CA GLU A 236 9.28 -35.09 22.84
C GLU A 236 7.85 -35.54 22.53
N VAL A 237 7.70 -36.76 22.01
CA VAL A 237 6.36 -37.28 21.68
C VAL A 237 5.76 -38.10 22.86
N ASN A 238 6.56 -38.59 23.80
CA ASN A 238 6.09 -39.40 24.90
C ASN A 238 5.65 -38.57 26.12
N VAL A 239 4.79 -37.59 25.83
CA VAL A 239 4.17 -36.69 26.79
C VAL A 239 2.66 -36.80 26.73
N SER A 240 1.93 -36.15 27.64
CA SER A 240 0.46 -36.12 27.57
C SER A 240 -0.03 -35.49 26.24
N ASP A 241 -1.23 -35.85 25.79
CA ASP A 241 -1.82 -35.31 24.56
C ASP A 241 -1.91 -33.79 24.61
N GLU A 242 -2.31 -33.24 25.76
CA GLU A 242 -2.39 -31.79 25.95
C GLU A 242 -1.01 -31.12 25.84
N LEU A 243 0.02 -31.68 26.49
CA LEU A 243 1.37 -31.13 26.44
C LEU A 243 1.95 -31.21 25.01
N LEU A 244 1.72 -32.32 24.33
CA LEU A 244 2.12 -32.47 22.91
C LEU A 244 1.51 -31.38 22.03
N LEU A 245 0.20 -31.20 22.15
CA LEU A 245 -0.53 -30.19 21.34
C LEU A 245 -0.09 -28.77 21.67
N ARG A 246 0.21 -28.46 22.93
CA ARG A 246 0.76 -27.15 23.32
C ARG A 246 2.17 -26.93 22.75
N ASN A 247 3.03 -27.95 22.81
CA ASN A 247 4.37 -27.89 22.23
C ASN A 247 4.32 -27.67 20.70
N LEU A 248 3.32 -28.25 20.04
CA LEU A 248 3.05 -28.06 18.61
C LEU A 248 2.34 -26.72 18.28
N LYS A 249 2.05 -25.88 19.30
CA LYS A 249 1.31 -24.62 19.15
C LYS A 249 -0.09 -24.79 18.54
N LEU A 250 -0.76 -25.88 18.88
CA LEU A 250 -2.09 -26.23 18.40
C LEU A 250 -3.21 -25.79 19.35
N PHE A 251 -2.86 -24.98 20.37
CA PHE A 251 -3.78 -24.26 21.24
C PHE A 251 -3.61 -22.74 21.07
N ASP A 252 -4.72 -22.01 21.13
CA ASP A 252 -4.76 -20.57 21.32
C ASP A 252 -5.70 -20.28 22.52
N GLY A 253 -5.09 -19.87 23.64
CA GLY A 253 -5.76 -19.81 24.92
C GLY A 253 -6.21 -21.20 25.42
N GLU A 254 -7.51 -21.37 25.62
CA GLU A 254 -8.13 -22.61 26.13
C GLU A 254 -8.64 -23.52 25.00
N TYR A 255 -8.69 -23.05 23.76
CA TYR A 255 -9.28 -23.78 22.66
C TYR A 255 -8.24 -24.30 21.65
N LEU A 256 -8.60 -25.38 21.00
CA LEU A 256 -7.81 -25.95 19.90
C LEU A 256 -7.87 -24.99 18.68
N THR A 257 -6.77 -24.93 17.95
CA THR A 257 -6.71 -24.21 16.68
C THR A 257 -7.36 -25.00 15.55
N ARG A 258 -7.70 -24.33 14.44
CA ARG A 258 -8.19 -25.01 13.21
C ARG A 258 -7.19 -26.06 12.72
N ALA A 259 -5.89 -25.81 12.84
CA ALA A 259 -4.85 -26.78 12.52
C ALA A 259 -5.00 -28.06 13.34
N ALA A 260 -5.25 -27.97 14.65
CA ALA A 260 -5.45 -29.13 15.52
C ALA A 260 -6.69 -29.95 15.08
N ILE A 261 -7.78 -29.24 14.79
CA ILE A 261 -9.02 -29.88 14.32
C ILE A 261 -8.80 -30.58 12.98
N LEU A 262 -8.15 -29.93 12.02
CA LEU A 262 -7.88 -30.53 10.70
C LEU A 262 -6.98 -31.77 10.76
N LEU A 263 -6.01 -31.77 11.68
CA LEU A 263 -5.03 -32.85 11.81
C LEU A 263 -5.56 -34.05 12.61
N PHE A 264 -6.37 -33.79 13.64
CA PHE A 264 -6.63 -34.83 14.66
C PHE A 264 -8.12 -35.05 14.96
N HIS A 265 -9.03 -34.19 14.51
CA HIS A 265 -10.46 -34.40 14.75
C HIS A 265 -11.03 -35.46 13.79
N PRO A 266 -11.87 -36.40 14.26
CA PRO A 266 -12.44 -37.48 13.39
C PRO A 266 -13.39 -36.97 12.32
N THR A 267 -13.99 -35.77 12.52
CA THR A 267 -14.95 -35.14 11.59
C THR A 267 -14.67 -33.62 11.52
N PRO A 268 -13.53 -33.20 10.94
CA PRO A 268 -13.11 -31.80 10.95
C PRO A 268 -14.08 -30.88 10.19
N GLU A 269 -14.84 -31.41 9.23
CA GLU A 269 -15.82 -30.66 8.43
C GLU A 269 -16.96 -30.04 9.25
N ARG A 270 -17.20 -30.54 10.46
CA ARG A 270 -18.15 -29.92 11.40
C ARG A 270 -17.73 -28.55 11.89
N TYR A 271 -16.43 -28.29 11.92
CA TYR A 271 -15.82 -27.06 12.45
C TYR A 271 -15.22 -26.21 11.35
N VAL A 272 -14.72 -26.85 10.31
CA VAL A 272 -14.00 -26.22 9.20
C VAL A 272 -14.69 -26.62 7.89
N THR A 273 -15.57 -25.76 7.42
CA THR A 273 -16.33 -25.99 6.18
C THR A 273 -15.36 -26.18 4.99
N GLY A 274 -15.60 -27.21 4.19
CA GLY A 274 -14.77 -27.50 3.02
C GLY A 274 -13.46 -28.24 3.31
N SER A 275 -13.27 -28.76 4.54
CA SER A 275 -12.11 -29.55 4.93
C SER A 275 -12.19 -30.99 4.40
N TYR A 276 -12.21 -31.17 3.09
CA TYR A 276 -12.13 -32.46 2.44
C TYR A 276 -11.00 -32.51 1.41
N ILE A 277 -10.37 -33.66 1.26
CA ILE A 277 -9.36 -33.91 0.23
C ILE A 277 -10.01 -34.68 -0.88
N LYS A 278 -10.01 -34.14 -2.10
CA LYS A 278 -10.43 -34.87 -3.31
C LYS A 278 -9.20 -35.46 -3.97
N ILE A 279 -9.12 -36.81 -3.98
CA ILE A 279 -8.06 -37.54 -4.67
C ILE A 279 -8.64 -37.98 -5.99
N GLY A 280 -8.05 -37.52 -7.11
CA GLY A 280 -8.43 -37.91 -8.47
C GLY A 280 -7.45 -38.88 -9.06
#